data_1b1331e0e2b973344a99bd5def7706bd
#
_entry.id   1b1331e0e2b973344a99bd5def7706bd
#
_cell.length_a   1.000
_cell.length_b   1.000
_cell.length_c   1.000
_cell.angle_alpha   90.00
_cell.angle_beta   90.00
_cell.angle_gamma   90.00
#
_symmetry.space_group_name_H-M   'P 1'
#
loop_
_entity.id
_entity.type
_entity.pdbx_description
1 polymer ?
#
loop_
_entity_poly.entity_id
_entity_poly.type
_entity_poly.pdbx_seq_one_letter_code
_entity_poly.pdbx_strand_id
1 'polypeptide(L)'
;MTKIARLLLFLCTLSVFHISIARPRVAVVLSGGGAKGTAHIGALKVIEEAGVPIDMIVGTSMGSIIGGLYAIGYTTEQLDSIFMAQDWNTLLSDKAYRNALNLQTREQNSQYILSVPFFEKPQDLISGGVIKGRNIGRMLWQLTEGYHDSIDFQKMPIPFACISQDLVTGEEIVFRNGVLPIAIRASMSIPGAFAPISMNGKLLIDGGIINNYPVDVARQMGADIVIGVDVQDPMKNAEELQNNIFAQLNQLIDLQRKDRWEQNIALSDVYIKVDVKGYNTASFNTTAIDSLMERGAQAARSQIDTLRAIGGRFSPDDSIVSRPTPPFFYMHRPGNIEARYAGSLKILIGDAPRNSINLGLRFDNEELAALLFNGQMQLGKKRNHHINLTLRLGKQTYGDAHYNLNLGREWNLTTGYRYTYNDFNIYEKGERTYGISFNHHFGEVGFTKSWKNVRLKLGGIYQLYNYGSLLYRFEDSSPTDITKESYLKFGTQYAVNTLDDIYFPTKGAEFDMEYYYAIPLNGNKAFHTAGIHWNAAFSFNSRFTLMPRIEGRYLTTENTVAEMNTLGGQERGKYFSQQIPFYGINHFEMSHRSLVVAGIEARQRIGGKHYVS
;
A
#
# COMPACT_ATOMS: atom_id res chain seq x y z
N MET A 1 82.19 -11.54 -2.38
CA MET A 1 81.26 -10.56 -3.00
C MET A 1 81.92 -9.19 -2.95
N THR A 2 82.22 -8.63 -4.08
CA THR A 2 82.88 -7.31 -4.23
C THR A 2 81.93 -6.21 -3.71
N LYS A 3 82.51 -5.10 -3.20
CA LYS A 3 81.73 -3.92 -2.72
C LYS A 3 80.77 -3.39 -3.80
N ILE A 4 81.04 -3.58 -5.06
CA ILE A 4 80.21 -3.23 -6.21
C ILE A 4 78.99 -4.14 -6.30
N ALA A 5 79.07 -5.45 -6.04
CA ALA A 5 77.98 -6.36 -6.05
C ALA A 5 76.97 -6.06 -4.90
N ARG A 6 77.46 -5.60 -3.74
CA ARG A 6 76.60 -5.15 -2.61
C ARG A 6 75.93 -3.82 -2.92
N LEU A 7 76.58 -2.91 -3.61
CA LEU A 7 75.99 -1.64 -4.02
C LEU A 7 74.92 -1.84 -5.09
N LEU A 8 75.15 -2.74 -6.07
CA LEU A 8 74.16 -3.11 -7.08
C LEU A 8 72.96 -3.86 -6.48
N LEU A 9 73.20 -4.73 -5.50
CA LEU A 9 72.11 -5.41 -4.76
C LEU A 9 71.27 -4.40 -3.95
N PHE A 10 71.93 -3.41 -3.32
CA PHE A 10 71.25 -2.33 -2.58
C PHE A 10 70.49 -1.39 -3.49
N LEU A 11 71.01 -1.04 -4.68
CA LEU A 11 70.31 -0.28 -5.70
C LEU A 11 69.14 -1.06 -6.32
N CYS A 12 69.25 -2.39 -6.52
CA CYS A 12 68.16 -3.23 -6.97
C CYS A 12 67.07 -3.39 -5.90
N THR A 13 67.41 -3.42 -4.61
CA THR A 13 66.40 -3.44 -3.54
C THR A 13 65.69 -2.08 -3.37
N LEU A 14 66.33 -0.96 -3.67
CA LEU A 14 65.70 0.36 -3.66
C LEU A 14 64.76 0.56 -4.85
N SER A 15 65.01 -0.08 -6.01
CA SER A 15 64.15 0.02 -7.19
C SER A 15 62.85 -0.82 -7.10
N VAL A 16 62.71 -1.65 -6.07
CA VAL A 16 61.53 -2.51 -5.84
C VAL A 16 60.46 -1.86 -4.92
N PHE A 17 60.78 -0.74 -4.29
CA PHE A 17 59.76 0.08 -3.66
C PHE A 17 58.99 0.86 -4.72
N HIS A 18 58.16 0.16 -5.49
CA HIS A 18 57.03 0.80 -6.14
C HIS A 18 56.13 1.26 -4.99
N ILE A 19 56.22 2.56 -4.66
CA ILE A 19 55.19 3.23 -3.89
C ILE A 19 53.95 3.17 -4.79
N SER A 20 53.15 2.12 -4.58
CA SER A 20 51.80 2.08 -5.16
C SER A 20 51.04 3.21 -4.47
N ILE A 21 51.06 4.38 -5.06
CA ILE A 21 50.18 5.47 -4.62
C ILE A 21 48.79 4.96 -4.91
N ALA A 22 48.07 4.57 -3.85
CA ALA A 22 46.66 4.18 -3.97
C ALA A 22 45.92 5.34 -4.65
N ARG A 23 45.10 5.01 -5.64
CA ARG A 23 44.31 6.03 -6.32
C ARG A 23 43.36 6.74 -5.34
N PRO A 24 43.01 7.99 -5.58
CA PRO A 24 42.00 8.68 -4.77
C PRO A 24 40.67 7.91 -4.71
N ARG A 25 40.09 7.82 -3.55
CA ARG A 25 38.80 7.16 -3.33
C ARG A 25 37.67 8.18 -3.45
N VAL A 26 36.69 7.90 -4.30
CA VAL A 26 35.55 8.77 -4.57
C VAL A 26 34.32 8.29 -3.78
N ALA A 27 33.75 9.19 -3.01
CA ALA A 27 32.46 8.97 -2.35
C ALA A 27 31.33 9.74 -3.03
N VAL A 28 30.15 9.14 -3.10
CA VAL A 28 28.91 9.85 -3.40
C VAL A 28 28.07 9.94 -2.14
N VAL A 29 27.62 11.14 -1.82
CA VAL A 29 26.77 11.42 -0.66
C VAL A 29 25.38 11.85 -1.13
N LEU A 30 24.34 11.19 -0.60
CA LEU A 30 22.95 11.38 -0.99
C LEU A 30 22.13 11.86 0.21
N SER A 31 21.58 13.08 0.14
CA SER A 31 20.81 13.66 1.24
C SER A 31 19.43 13.02 1.39
N GLY A 32 18.81 13.21 2.54
CA GLY A 32 17.40 12.90 2.75
C GLY A 32 16.48 13.93 2.10
N GLY A 33 15.24 13.52 1.77
CA GLY A 33 14.26 14.44 1.17
C GLY A 33 12.90 13.82 0.82
N GLY A 34 12.60 12.59 1.25
CA GLY A 34 11.38 11.88 0.85
C GLY A 34 11.28 11.75 -0.67
N ALA A 35 10.15 12.10 -1.27
CA ALA A 35 9.94 12.03 -2.73
C ALA A 35 11.00 12.80 -3.52
N LYS A 36 11.47 13.93 -3.01
CA LYS A 36 12.52 14.76 -3.65
C LYS A 36 13.82 13.99 -3.85
N GLY A 37 14.10 13.02 -3.00
CA GLY A 37 15.27 12.16 -3.10
C GLY A 37 15.33 11.29 -4.36
N THR A 38 14.21 11.09 -5.07
CA THR A 38 14.23 10.39 -6.37
C THR A 38 15.13 11.07 -7.39
N ALA A 39 15.40 12.36 -7.23
CA ALA A 39 16.36 13.12 -8.02
C ALA A 39 17.80 12.54 -7.96
N HIS A 40 18.15 11.82 -6.89
CA HIS A 40 19.44 11.15 -6.76
C HIS A 40 19.71 10.16 -7.90
N ILE A 41 18.65 9.50 -8.40
CA ILE A 41 18.76 8.52 -9.50
C ILE A 41 19.26 9.22 -10.77
N GLY A 42 18.67 10.37 -11.11
CA GLY A 42 19.11 11.18 -12.25
C GLY A 42 20.52 11.74 -12.09
N ALA A 43 20.87 12.18 -10.89
CA ALA A 43 22.23 12.67 -10.62
C ALA A 43 23.28 11.55 -10.70
N LEU A 44 23.00 10.36 -10.13
CA LEU A 44 23.87 9.19 -10.22
C LEU A 44 24.14 8.78 -11.67
N LYS A 45 23.10 8.82 -12.52
CA LYS A 45 23.25 8.52 -13.96
C LYS A 45 24.26 9.44 -14.65
N VAL A 46 24.21 10.73 -14.37
CA VAL A 46 25.16 11.70 -14.95
C VAL A 46 26.57 11.55 -14.37
N ILE A 47 26.68 11.19 -13.08
CA ILE A 47 27.99 10.89 -12.45
C ILE A 47 28.62 9.65 -13.12
N GLU A 48 27.83 8.60 -13.40
CA GLU A 48 28.30 7.44 -14.18
C GLU A 48 28.68 7.80 -15.61
N GLU A 49 27.83 8.57 -16.31
CA GLU A 49 28.11 9.07 -17.68
C GLU A 49 29.40 9.89 -17.76
N ALA A 50 29.79 10.56 -16.68
CA ALA A 50 31.04 11.31 -16.60
C ALA A 50 32.28 10.42 -16.36
N GLY A 51 32.11 9.09 -16.21
CA GLY A 51 33.18 8.14 -15.98
C GLY A 51 33.79 8.19 -14.58
N VAL A 52 33.06 8.71 -13.61
CA VAL A 52 33.51 8.79 -12.20
C VAL A 52 33.38 7.43 -11.53
N PRO A 53 34.46 6.82 -11.01
CA PRO A 53 34.35 5.61 -10.21
C PRO A 53 33.75 5.95 -8.83
N ILE A 54 32.78 5.17 -8.40
CA ILE A 54 32.13 5.35 -7.09
C ILE A 54 32.65 4.26 -6.14
N ASP A 55 33.56 4.65 -5.22
CA ASP A 55 34.21 3.74 -4.27
C ASP A 55 33.43 3.56 -2.98
N MET A 56 32.53 4.47 -2.64
CA MET A 56 31.66 4.39 -1.49
C MET A 56 30.44 5.28 -1.62
N ILE A 57 29.37 4.92 -0.91
CA ILE A 57 28.14 5.71 -0.85
C ILE A 57 27.72 5.92 0.60
N VAL A 58 27.33 7.15 0.92
CA VAL A 58 26.72 7.49 2.21
C VAL A 58 25.38 8.17 1.96
N GLY A 59 24.35 7.72 2.66
CA GLY A 59 22.99 8.24 2.46
C GLY A 59 22.20 8.45 3.72
N THR A 60 21.26 9.39 3.67
CA THR A 60 20.27 9.61 4.73
C THR A 60 18.87 9.49 4.15
N SER A 61 17.93 8.83 4.87
CA SER A 61 16.52 8.72 4.48
C SER A 61 16.36 8.16 3.06
N MET A 62 15.73 8.89 2.11
CA MET A 62 15.63 8.46 0.71
C MET A 62 17.00 8.22 0.08
N GLY A 63 17.99 9.03 0.42
CA GLY A 63 19.39 8.82 -0.01
C GLY A 63 19.95 7.48 0.47
N SER A 64 19.54 6.98 1.64
CA SER A 64 19.91 5.65 2.13
C SER A 64 19.25 4.51 1.36
N ILE A 65 18.00 4.70 0.89
CA ILE A 65 17.29 3.72 0.06
C ILE A 65 18.01 3.60 -1.30
N ILE A 66 18.17 4.72 -2.00
CA ILE A 66 18.76 4.74 -3.33
C ILE A 66 20.24 4.32 -3.26
N GLY A 67 21.00 4.90 -2.32
CA GLY A 67 22.41 4.59 -2.12
C GLY A 67 22.66 3.14 -1.71
N GLY A 68 21.84 2.59 -0.80
CA GLY A 68 21.94 1.20 -0.36
C GLY A 68 21.61 0.20 -1.47
N LEU A 69 20.59 0.45 -2.27
CA LEU A 69 20.24 -0.38 -3.42
C LEU A 69 21.33 -0.28 -4.51
N TYR A 70 21.82 0.90 -4.79
CA TYR A 70 22.94 1.10 -5.71
C TYR A 70 24.21 0.38 -5.24
N ALA A 71 24.51 0.44 -3.94
CA ALA A 71 25.69 -0.18 -3.34
C ALA A 71 25.69 -1.72 -3.43
N ILE A 72 24.52 -2.36 -3.51
CA ILE A 72 24.40 -3.81 -3.73
C ILE A 72 24.31 -4.21 -5.20
N GLY A 73 24.41 -3.24 -6.14
CA GLY A 73 24.57 -3.51 -7.56
C GLY A 73 23.41 -3.14 -8.48
N TYR A 74 22.31 -2.51 -7.97
CA TYR A 74 21.27 -1.98 -8.86
C TYR A 74 21.83 -0.87 -9.75
N THR A 75 21.51 -0.90 -11.05
CA THR A 75 21.85 0.18 -11.97
C THR A 75 20.86 1.34 -11.83
N THR A 76 21.25 2.51 -12.35
CA THR A 76 20.37 3.69 -12.35
C THR A 76 19.08 3.45 -13.14
N GLU A 77 19.11 2.66 -14.24
CA GLU A 77 17.93 2.28 -15.02
C GLU A 77 17.00 1.32 -14.25
N GLN A 78 17.58 0.39 -13.48
CA GLN A 78 16.81 -0.51 -12.63
C GLN A 78 16.14 0.26 -11.50
N LEU A 79 16.84 1.19 -10.86
CA LEU A 79 16.28 2.07 -9.83
C LEU A 79 15.15 2.93 -10.40
N ASP A 80 15.33 3.55 -11.55
CA ASP A 80 14.28 4.31 -12.26
C ASP A 80 13.04 3.43 -12.47
N SER A 81 13.20 2.27 -13.09
CA SER A 81 12.11 1.32 -13.33
C SER A 81 11.39 0.89 -12.05
N ILE A 82 12.14 0.60 -10.96
CA ILE A 82 11.58 0.21 -9.67
C ILE A 82 10.75 1.36 -9.09
N PHE A 83 11.27 2.59 -9.08
CA PHE A 83 10.60 3.73 -8.46
C PHE A 83 9.37 4.17 -9.26
N MET A 84 9.43 4.12 -10.60
CA MET A 84 8.29 4.42 -11.48
C MET A 84 7.17 3.40 -11.41
N ALA A 85 7.49 2.12 -11.15
CA ALA A 85 6.50 1.04 -11.10
C ALA A 85 5.72 0.94 -9.79
N GLN A 86 6.11 1.67 -8.71
CA GLN A 86 5.48 1.54 -7.40
C GLN A 86 4.11 2.24 -7.32
N ASP A 87 3.15 1.58 -6.69
CA ASP A 87 1.98 2.27 -6.10
C ASP A 87 2.38 2.86 -4.74
N TRP A 88 2.92 4.09 -4.80
CA TRP A 88 3.42 4.80 -3.63
C TRP A 88 2.34 5.04 -2.56
N ASN A 89 1.08 5.21 -2.94
CA ASN A 89 -0.02 5.40 -1.97
C ASN A 89 -0.20 4.15 -1.10
N THR A 90 -0.13 2.96 -1.72
CA THR A 90 -0.18 1.70 -0.98
C THR A 90 1.13 1.43 -0.25
N LEU A 91 2.28 1.70 -0.90
CA LEU A 91 3.61 1.46 -0.34
C LEU A 91 3.87 2.28 0.93
N LEU A 92 3.51 3.56 0.91
CA LEU A 92 3.63 4.48 2.06
C LEU A 92 2.41 4.43 2.98
N SER A 93 1.76 3.27 3.08
CA SER A 93 0.67 2.98 3.99
C SER A 93 0.83 1.58 4.59
N ASP A 94 0.06 1.28 5.63
CA ASP A 94 -0.01 -0.09 6.18
C ASP A 94 -1.15 -0.91 5.59
N LYS A 95 -1.81 -0.40 4.54
CA LYS A 95 -2.88 -1.12 3.85
C LYS A 95 -2.31 -2.35 3.17
N ALA A 96 -2.96 -3.49 3.40
CA ALA A 96 -2.54 -4.70 2.72
C ALA A 96 -2.80 -4.60 1.22
N TYR A 97 -1.86 -5.05 0.40
CA TYR A 97 -2.07 -5.15 -1.04
C TYR A 97 -3.29 -6.04 -1.32
N ARG A 98 -4.18 -5.58 -2.22
CA ARG A 98 -5.38 -6.32 -2.61
C ARG A 98 -5.08 -7.77 -2.97
N ASN A 99 -3.99 -8.01 -3.68
CA ASN A 99 -3.57 -9.34 -4.13
C ASN A 99 -3.04 -10.26 -3.01
N ALA A 100 -2.67 -9.70 -1.86
CA ALA A 100 -2.19 -10.46 -0.70
C ALA A 100 -3.34 -10.90 0.23
N LEU A 101 -4.53 -10.33 0.06
CA LEU A 101 -5.72 -10.63 0.84
C LEU A 101 -6.58 -11.66 0.13
N ASN A 102 -7.22 -12.55 0.90
CA ASN A 102 -8.28 -13.41 0.36
C ASN A 102 -9.53 -12.58 0.02
N LEU A 103 -10.43 -13.13 -0.80
CA LEU A 103 -11.59 -12.42 -1.31
C LEU A 103 -12.47 -11.83 -0.19
N GLN A 104 -12.75 -12.58 0.86
CA GLN A 104 -13.57 -12.13 1.97
C GLN A 104 -13.01 -10.89 2.69
N THR A 105 -11.70 -10.90 2.97
CA THR A 105 -11.02 -9.77 3.62
C THR A 105 -10.94 -8.54 2.71
N ARG A 106 -10.80 -8.74 1.39
CA ARG A 106 -10.81 -7.64 0.41
C ARG A 106 -12.14 -6.91 0.40
N GLU A 107 -13.24 -7.64 0.35
CA GLU A 107 -14.59 -7.08 0.36
C GLU A 107 -14.87 -6.30 1.65
N GLN A 108 -14.47 -6.86 2.79
CA GLN A 108 -14.64 -6.19 4.09
C GLN A 108 -13.86 -4.88 4.18
N ASN A 109 -12.57 -4.89 3.81
CA ASN A 109 -11.70 -3.72 3.97
C ASN A 109 -12.02 -2.58 3.00
N SER A 110 -12.68 -2.87 1.87
CA SER A 110 -13.02 -1.85 0.88
C SER A 110 -14.10 -0.87 1.32
N GLN A 111 -14.86 -1.19 2.35
CA GLN A 111 -15.97 -0.38 2.84
C GLN A 111 -15.54 0.79 3.74
N TYR A 112 -14.27 0.82 4.18
CA TYR A 112 -13.81 1.76 5.19
C TYR A 112 -12.77 2.75 4.65
N ILE A 113 -12.92 4.03 5.02
CA ILE A 113 -12.00 5.11 4.68
C ILE A 113 -10.86 5.16 5.69
N LEU A 114 -11.20 5.02 6.99
CA LEU A 114 -10.27 5.07 8.10
C LEU A 114 -10.28 3.76 8.85
N SER A 115 -9.09 3.23 9.15
CA SER A 115 -8.91 2.04 9.97
C SER A 115 -7.88 2.35 11.05
N VAL A 116 -8.33 2.35 12.31
CA VAL A 116 -7.47 2.60 13.47
C VAL A 116 -7.22 1.27 14.16
N PRO A 117 -5.96 0.77 14.17
CA PRO A 117 -5.63 -0.42 14.92
C PRO A 117 -5.75 -0.14 16.40
N PHE A 118 -6.33 -1.09 17.13
CA PHE A 118 -6.37 -1.01 18.59
C PHE A 118 -5.69 -2.23 19.18
N PHE A 119 -4.78 -2.01 20.10
CA PHE A 119 -3.92 -3.03 20.66
C PHE A 119 -4.31 -3.32 22.11
N GLU A 120 -3.96 -4.53 22.59
CA GLU A 120 -4.23 -4.95 23.97
C GLU A 120 -3.45 -4.14 25.02
N LYS A 121 -2.37 -3.46 24.62
CA LYS A 121 -1.55 -2.62 25.50
C LYS A 121 -1.63 -1.15 25.07
N PRO A 122 -1.99 -0.23 25.98
CA PRO A 122 -2.01 1.21 25.67
C PRO A 122 -0.67 1.75 25.14
N GLN A 123 0.43 1.11 25.51
CA GLN A 123 1.81 1.44 25.05
C GLN A 123 2.00 1.19 23.54
N ASP A 124 1.20 0.32 22.93
CA ASP A 124 1.27 0.02 21.50
C ASP A 124 0.48 1.03 20.63
N LEU A 125 -0.38 1.85 21.26
CA LEU A 125 -1.16 2.91 20.60
C LEU A 125 -0.32 4.14 20.24
N ILE A 126 0.78 4.37 20.98
CA ILE A 126 1.68 5.52 20.81
C ILE A 126 3.02 5.03 20.27
N SER A 127 3.00 4.31 19.16
CA SER A 127 4.24 3.85 18.50
C SER A 127 4.95 4.96 17.69
N GLY A 128 4.71 6.23 18.01
CA GLY A 128 5.48 7.36 17.47
C GLY A 128 5.29 7.69 16.00
N GLY A 129 4.45 6.95 15.25
CA GLY A 129 4.17 7.20 13.84
C GLY A 129 2.80 6.65 13.43
N VAL A 130 2.14 7.35 12.51
CA VAL A 130 0.83 6.94 11.96
C VAL A 130 0.96 5.67 11.13
N ILE A 131 2.11 5.48 10.45
CA ILE A 131 2.40 4.38 9.53
C ILE A 131 3.48 3.49 10.15
N LYS A 132 3.20 2.21 10.34
CA LYS A 132 4.22 1.23 10.78
C LYS A 132 5.25 0.92 9.69
N GLY A 133 4.92 1.20 8.42
CA GLY A 133 5.80 1.04 7.27
C GLY A 133 5.99 -0.40 6.83
N ARG A 134 4.97 -1.24 6.97
CA ARG A 134 5.02 -2.67 6.61
C ARG A 134 5.29 -2.90 5.15
N ASN A 135 4.64 -2.12 4.29
CA ASN A 135 4.76 -2.29 2.85
C ASN A 135 6.13 -1.85 2.36
N ILE A 136 6.64 -0.71 2.85
CA ILE A 136 7.99 -0.26 2.56
C ILE A 136 9.04 -1.24 3.13
N GLY A 137 8.80 -1.77 4.33
CA GLY A 137 9.65 -2.80 4.93
C GLY A 137 9.71 -4.08 4.10
N ARG A 138 8.57 -4.54 3.54
CA ARG A 138 8.55 -5.69 2.61
C ARG A 138 9.27 -5.39 1.32
N MET A 139 9.07 -4.21 0.73
CA MET A 139 9.79 -3.79 -0.47
C MET A 139 11.31 -3.80 -0.23
N LEU A 140 11.77 -3.18 0.84
CA LEU A 140 13.18 -3.18 1.21
C LEU A 140 13.71 -4.60 1.42
N TRP A 141 12.95 -5.45 2.12
CA TRP A 141 13.30 -6.85 2.30
C TRP A 141 13.48 -7.58 0.96
N GLN A 142 12.54 -7.42 0.04
CA GLN A 142 12.59 -8.05 -1.28
C GLN A 142 13.76 -7.52 -2.13
N LEU A 143 13.98 -6.20 -2.14
CA LEU A 143 15.04 -5.58 -2.95
C LEU A 143 16.45 -5.82 -2.40
N THR A 144 16.59 -6.23 -1.15
CA THR A 144 17.87 -6.52 -0.51
C THR A 144 18.07 -8.02 -0.25
N GLU A 145 17.48 -8.90 -1.06
CA GLU A 145 17.70 -10.33 -0.96
C GLU A 145 19.19 -10.67 -1.00
N GLY A 146 19.64 -11.56 -0.13
CA GLY A 146 21.07 -11.86 0.05
C GLY A 146 21.78 -10.99 1.10
N TYR A 147 21.14 -9.91 1.58
CA TYR A 147 21.69 -8.99 2.58
C TYR A 147 20.87 -8.96 3.87
N HIS A 148 20.21 -10.08 4.21
CA HIS A 148 19.36 -10.23 5.39
C HIS A 148 20.10 -10.70 6.63
N ASP A 149 21.34 -11.15 6.51
CA ASP A 149 22.23 -11.42 7.63
C ASP A 149 22.88 -10.12 8.12
N SER A 150 23.40 -10.14 9.34
CA SER A 150 24.25 -9.04 9.84
C SER A 150 25.60 -9.10 9.14
N ILE A 151 25.88 -8.10 8.32
CA ILE A 151 27.08 -7.98 7.50
C ILE A 151 27.83 -6.68 7.78
N ASP A 152 29.09 -6.63 7.40
CA ASP A 152 29.88 -5.41 7.34
C ASP A 152 29.63 -4.70 6.01
N PHE A 153 29.03 -3.51 6.04
CA PHE A 153 28.69 -2.74 4.84
C PHE A 153 29.92 -2.20 4.10
N GLN A 154 31.09 -2.20 4.78
CA GLN A 154 32.35 -1.85 4.11
C GLN A 154 32.81 -2.94 3.14
N LYS A 155 32.25 -4.16 3.25
CA LYS A 155 32.55 -5.31 2.37
C LYS A 155 31.50 -5.54 1.30
N MET A 156 30.52 -4.64 1.18
CA MET A 156 29.57 -4.66 0.08
C MET A 156 30.27 -4.35 -1.26
N PRO A 157 29.66 -4.67 -2.41
CA PRO A 157 30.24 -4.35 -3.73
C PRO A 157 30.69 -2.91 -3.85
N ILE A 158 29.89 -1.98 -3.32
CA ILE A 158 30.30 -0.60 -3.03
C ILE A 158 30.13 -0.39 -1.52
N PRO A 159 31.20 -0.06 -0.77
CA PRO A 159 31.13 0.32 0.64
C PRO A 159 30.03 1.32 0.94
N PHE A 160 29.23 1.04 1.94
CA PHE A 160 28.01 1.80 2.26
C PHE A 160 27.92 2.22 3.72
N ALA A 161 27.32 3.38 3.98
CA ALA A 161 26.84 3.76 5.30
C ALA A 161 25.52 4.54 5.20
N CYS A 162 24.68 4.44 6.22
CA CYS A 162 23.48 5.28 6.32
C CYS A 162 23.29 5.80 7.75
N ILE A 163 22.58 6.92 7.84
CA ILE A 163 22.43 7.69 9.06
C ILE A 163 21.05 7.47 9.66
N SER A 164 21.00 7.27 10.96
CA SER A 164 19.80 7.28 11.80
C SER A 164 20.08 8.08 13.07
N GLN A 165 19.07 8.33 13.88
CA GLN A 165 19.20 8.95 15.19
C GLN A 165 18.52 8.11 16.25
N ASP A 166 19.13 7.96 17.42
CA ASP A 166 18.44 7.42 18.59
C ASP A 166 17.57 8.52 19.23
N LEU A 167 16.26 8.30 19.22
CA LEU A 167 15.28 9.27 19.76
C LEU A 167 15.43 9.47 21.27
N VAL A 168 16.00 8.49 22.00
CA VAL A 168 16.14 8.55 23.47
C VAL A 168 17.34 9.39 23.88
N THR A 169 18.48 9.20 23.24
CA THR A 169 19.74 9.88 23.58
C THR A 169 20.03 11.08 22.71
N GLY A 170 19.40 11.17 21.52
CA GLY A 170 19.73 12.17 20.51
C GLY A 170 21.00 11.84 19.72
N GLU A 171 21.68 10.74 20.01
CA GLU A 171 22.92 10.35 19.33
C GLU A 171 22.71 10.03 17.86
N GLU A 172 23.68 10.41 17.04
CA GLU A 172 23.80 9.96 15.66
C GLU A 172 24.19 8.47 15.62
N ILE A 173 23.48 7.71 14.83
CA ILE A 173 23.78 6.29 14.58
C ILE A 173 24.20 6.14 13.13
N VAL A 174 25.49 5.89 12.90
CA VAL A 174 26.02 5.60 11.56
C VAL A 174 26.06 4.09 11.38
N PHE A 175 25.17 3.56 10.57
CA PHE A 175 25.16 2.15 10.22
C PHE A 175 26.26 1.87 9.19
N ARG A 176 27.28 1.12 9.64
CA ARG A 176 28.37 0.56 8.81
C ARG A 176 28.36 -0.96 8.81
N ASN A 177 27.43 -1.56 9.54
CA ASN A 177 27.19 -3.00 9.64
C ASN A 177 25.76 -3.26 10.12
N GLY A 178 25.32 -4.51 10.01
CA GLY A 178 24.02 -4.97 10.46
C GLY A 178 23.19 -5.56 9.32
N VAL A 179 21.89 -5.65 9.51
CA VAL A 179 20.94 -6.13 8.50
C VAL A 179 20.54 -4.96 7.61
N LEU A 180 20.95 -4.98 6.37
CA LEU A 180 20.83 -3.84 5.43
C LEU A 180 19.41 -3.25 5.35
N PRO A 181 18.33 -4.02 5.11
CA PRO A 181 16.97 -3.46 5.04
C PRO A 181 16.51 -2.82 6.35
N ILE A 182 17.02 -3.27 7.51
CA ILE A 182 16.70 -2.67 8.81
C ILE A 182 17.40 -1.33 8.97
N ALA A 183 18.66 -1.25 8.60
CA ALA A 183 19.46 -0.02 8.65
C ALA A 183 18.82 1.08 7.76
N ILE A 184 18.47 0.73 6.51
CA ILE A 184 17.79 1.62 5.58
C ILE A 184 16.42 2.05 6.15
N ARG A 185 15.64 1.10 6.69
CA ARG A 185 14.31 1.39 7.26
C ARG A 185 14.40 2.30 8.49
N ALA A 186 15.42 2.13 9.33
CA ALA A 186 15.67 3.04 10.46
C ALA A 186 15.99 4.45 9.97
N SER A 187 16.89 4.56 8.96
CA SER A 187 17.30 5.83 8.36
C SER A 187 16.15 6.65 7.75
N MET A 188 15.03 6.02 7.39
CA MET A 188 13.86 6.68 6.80
C MET A 188 12.66 6.81 7.75
N SER A 189 12.82 6.54 9.02
CA SER A 189 11.74 6.58 10.04
C SER A 189 11.41 8.00 10.48
N ILE A 190 10.78 8.80 9.61
CA ILE A 190 10.40 10.19 9.87
C ILE A 190 9.41 10.25 11.04
N PRO A 191 9.72 10.93 12.16
CA PRO A 191 8.81 11.06 13.29
C PRO A 191 7.46 11.66 12.89
N GLY A 192 6.38 11.13 13.46
CA GLY A 192 5.02 11.53 13.11
C GLY A 192 4.47 10.88 11.84
N ALA A 193 5.31 10.52 10.86
CA ALA A 193 4.90 9.78 9.67
C ALA A 193 5.10 8.27 9.86
N PHE A 194 6.33 7.83 10.09
CA PHE A 194 6.67 6.43 10.26
C PHE A 194 7.01 6.06 11.70
N ALA A 195 6.58 4.88 12.12
CA ALA A 195 6.97 4.34 13.42
C ALA A 195 8.50 4.16 13.50
N PRO A 196 9.11 4.53 14.64
CA PRO A 196 10.52 4.27 14.90
C PRO A 196 10.86 2.77 14.87
N ILE A 197 12.11 2.44 14.62
CA ILE A 197 12.63 1.08 14.69
C ILE A 197 13.25 0.82 16.08
N SER A 198 12.67 -0.10 16.82
CA SER A 198 13.25 -0.54 18.10
C SER A 198 14.29 -1.64 17.87
N MET A 199 15.54 -1.38 18.17
CA MET A 199 16.65 -2.31 17.98
C MET A 199 17.74 -2.12 19.03
N ASN A 200 18.17 -3.21 19.68
CA ASN A 200 19.25 -3.21 20.67
C ASN A 200 19.08 -2.18 21.80
N GLY A 201 17.84 -1.98 22.28
CA GLY A 201 17.52 -1.02 23.34
C GLY A 201 17.45 0.44 22.90
N LYS A 202 17.70 0.73 21.62
CA LYS A 202 17.57 2.06 21.00
C LYS A 202 16.25 2.20 20.27
N LEU A 203 15.78 3.43 20.16
CA LEU A 203 14.58 3.81 19.40
C LEU A 203 15.00 4.69 18.22
N LEU A 204 15.13 4.09 17.05
CA LEU A 204 15.77 4.69 15.88
C LEU A 204 14.76 5.42 15.00
N ILE A 205 15.11 6.66 14.65
CA ILE A 205 14.34 7.55 13.78
C ILE A 205 15.20 8.01 12.59
N ASP A 206 14.57 8.74 11.67
CA ASP A 206 15.21 9.28 10.48
C ASP A 206 16.46 10.11 10.82
N GLY A 207 17.57 9.77 10.17
CA GLY A 207 18.85 10.46 10.37
C GLY A 207 18.86 11.90 9.87
N GLY A 208 17.89 12.27 9.05
CA GLY A 208 17.78 13.62 8.51
C GLY A 208 17.52 14.68 9.57
N ILE A 209 17.17 14.31 10.80
CA ILE A 209 17.03 15.25 11.91
C ILE A 209 18.39 15.71 12.43
N ILE A 210 19.41 14.84 12.40
CA ILE A 210 20.74 15.13 12.96
C ILE A 210 21.80 15.37 11.87
N ASN A 211 21.78 14.60 10.78
CA ASN A 211 22.75 14.70 9.67
C ASN A 211 22.09 14.31 8.34
N ASN A 212 21.49 15.28 7.70
CA ASN A 212 20.74 15.03 6.47
C ASN A 212 21.61 15.01 5.21
N TYR A 213 22.86 15.49 5.29
CA TYR A 213 23.81 15.53 4.19
C TYR A 213 25.20 15.10 4.70
N PRO A 214 25.43 13.76 4.85
CA PRO A 214 26.49 13.21 5.70
C PRO A 214 27.87 13.11 4.99
N VAL A 215 28.41 14.24 4.52
CA VAL A 215 29.73 14.33 3.87
C VAL A 215 30.86 14.04 4.87
N ASP A 216 30.75 14.51 6.09
CA ASP A 216 31.67 14.21 7.18
C ASP A 216 31.85 12.72 7.42
N VAL A 217 30.77 11.94 7.31
CA VAL A 217 30.82 10.48 7.42
C VAL A 217 31.57 9.84 6.25
N ALA A 218 31.37 10.35 5.01
CA ALA A 218 32.14 9.89 3.85
C ALA A 218 33.64 10.17 4.02
N ARG A 219 34.02 11.34 4.54
CA ARG A 219 35.40 11.67 4.88
C ARG A 219 35.98 10.74 5.94
N GLN A 220 35.21 10.43 6.99
CA GLN A 220 35.60 9.47 8.03
C GLN A 220 35.78 8.04 7.48
N MET A 221 35.07 7.67 6.39
CA MET A 221 35.25 6.40 5.69
C MET A 221 36.49 6.40 4.79
N GLY A 222 37.22 7.53 4.70
CA GLY A 222 38.45 7.68 3.94
C GLY A 222 38.22 8.08 2.48
N ALA A 223 37.20 8.87 2.19
CA ALA A 223 37.01 9.47 0.89
C ALA A 223 37.98 10.63 0.68
N ASP A 224 38.74 10.57 -0.43
CA ASP A 224 39.64 11.65 -0.87
C ASP A 224 38.87 12.70 -1.67
N ILE A 225 37.85 12.25 -2.45
CA ILE A 225 36.95 13.09 -3.25
C ILE A 225 35.52 12.79 -2.83
N VAL A 226 34.74 13.83 -2.55
CA VAL A 226 33.31 13.69 -2.20
C VAL A 226 32.44 14.49 -3.16
N ILE A 227 31.55 13.77 -3.84
CA ILE A 227 30.47 14.30 -4.67
C ILE A 227 29.18 14.20 -3.91
N GLY A 228 28.62 15.33 -3.51
CA GLY A 228 27.39 15.35 -2.74
C GLY A 228 26.18 15.83 -3.54
N VAL A 229 25.08 15.10 -3.48
CA VAL A 229 23.79 15.46 -4.09
C VAL A 229 22.81 15.86 -2.98
N ASP A 230 22.37 17.10 -3.01
CA ASP A 230 21.50 17.69 -2.00
C ASP A 230 20.14 18.08 -2.58
N VAL A 231 19.07 17.50 -1.99
CA VAL A 231 17.67 17.72 -2.37
C VAL A 231 16.87 18.43 -1.26
N GLN A 232 17.54 19.05 -0.28
CA GLN A 232 16.88 19.78 0.80
C GLN A 232 16.23 21.06 0.28
N ASP A 233 15.15 21.51 0.93
CA ASP A 233 14.59 22.83 0.67
C ASP A 233 15.53 23.92 1.21
N PRO A 234 15.53 25.11 0.61
CA PRO A 234 16.10 26.28 1.26
C PRO A 234 15.32 26.62 2.53
N MET A 235 15.94 27.37 3.44
CA MET A 235 15.24 27.93 4.61
C MET A 235 14.06 28.76 4.16
N LYS A 236 12.90 28.57 4.82
CA LYS A 236 11.66 29.25 4.51
C LYS A 236 11.64 30.66 5.09
N ASN A 237 10.97 31.54 4.39
CA ASN A 237 10.75 32.92 4.86
C ASN A 237 9.56 32.99 5.83
N ALA A 238 9.35 34.16 6.45
CA ALA A 238 8.29 34.34 7.43
C ALA A 238 6.88 34.13 6.88
N GLU A 239 6.65 34.43 5.61
CA GLU A 239 5.37 34.30 4.93
C GLU A 239 4.98 32.82 4.74
N GLU A 240 5.95 31.96 4.40
CA GLU A 240 5.78 30.52 4.25
C GLU A 240 5.59 29.78 5.59
N LEU A 241 6.01 30.39 6.69
CA LEU A 241 5.91 29.86 8.04
C LEU A 241 4.63 30.28 8.77
N GLN A 242 4.04 31.43 8.41
CA GLN A 242 2.80 31.87 8.99
C GLN A 242 1.69 30.83 8.78
N ASN A 243 0.94 30.44 9.69
CA ASN A 243 -0.20 29.53 9.57
C ASN A 243 0.10 28.06 9.17
N ASN A 244 1.35 27.62 9.23
CA ASN A 244 1.72 26.25 8.90
C ASN A 244 2.63 25.64 9.98
N ILE A 245 2.00 24.99 10.97
CA ILE A 245 2.70 24.36 12.10
C ILE A 245 3.74 23.30 11.67
N PHE A 246 3.45 22.54 10.61
CA PHE A 246 4.40 21.56 10.09
C PHE A 246 5.61 22.22 9.43
N ALA A 247 5.40 23.34 8.72
CA ALA A 247 6.50 24.12 8.16
C ALA A 247 7.38 24.70 9.27
N GLN A 248 6.78 25.19 10.36
CA GLN A 248 7.50 25.72 11.54
C GLN A 248 8.34 24.61 12.21
N LEU A 249 7.77 23.42 12.44
CA LEU A 249 8.48 22.29 13.03
C LEU A 249 9.66 21.83 12.16
N ASN A 250 9.46 21.73 10.86
CA ASN A 250 10.55 21.40 9.93
C ASN A 250 11.64 22.46 9.94
N GLN A 251 11.27 23.74 9.95
CA GLN A 251 12.25 24.84 10.04
C GLN A 251 13.09 24.80 11.33
N LEU A 252 12.48 24.42 12.46
CA LEU A 252 13.22 24.26 13.72
C LEU A 252 14.27 23.13 13.60
N ILE A 253 13.91 22.02 12.97
CA ILE A 253 14.86 20.92 12.69
C ILE A 253 15.97 21.39 11.76
N ASP A 254 15.62 22.12 10.69
CA ASP A 254 16.57 22.64 9.72
C ASP A 254 17.56 23.64 10.35
N LEU A 255 17.05 24.50 11.26
CA LEU A 255 17.89 25.45 12.00
C LEU A 255 18.86 24.72 12.96
N GLN A 256 18.41 23.67 13.64
CA GLN A 256 19.25 22.91 14.56
C GLN A 256 20.45 22.25 13.86
N ARG A 257 20.32 21.81 12.61
CA ARG A 257 21.37 21.14 11.85
C ARG A 257 22.11 22.05 10.84
N LYS A 258 21.75 23.34 10.81
CA LYS A 258 22.26 24.29 9.79
C LYS A 258 23.78 24.35 9.75
N ASP A 259 24.42 24.55 10.90
CA ASP A 259 25.88 24.69 10.97
C ASP A 259 26.61 23.43 10.45
N ARG A 260 26.10 22.26 10.79
CA ARG A 260 26.66 20.99 10.29
C ARG A 260 26.45 20.82 8.79
N TRP A 261 25.29 21.21 8.28
CA TRP A 261 25.00 21.18 6.85
C TRP A 261 25.95 22.12 6.07
N GLU A 262 26.17 23.35 6.55
CA GLU A 262 27.13 24.30 5.94
C GLU A 262 28.56 23.75 5.97
N GLN A 263 28.99 23.14 7.08
CA GLN A 263 30.29 22.46 7.17
C GLN A 263 30.39 21.30 6.16
N ASN A 264 29.35 20.51 6.03
CA ASN A 264 29.33 19.40 5.09
C ASN A 264 29.34 19.87 3.62
N ILE A 265 28.74 21.01 3.29
CA ILE A 265 28.89 21.63 1.97
C ILE A 265 30.36 22.01 1.74
N ALA A 266 31.02 22.64 2.70
CA ALA A 266 32.42 23.02 2.59
C ALA A 266 33.40 21.83 2.48
N LEU A 267 33.01 20.65 3.01
CA LEU A 267 33.74 19.40 2.90
C LEU A 267 33.53 18.66 1.57
N SER A 268 32.58 19.10 0.74
CA SER A 268 32.33 18.51 -0.59
C SER A 268 33.28 19.06 -1.63
N ASP A 269 33.87 18.20 -2.49
CA ASP A 269 34.62 18.64 -3.66
C ASP A 269 33.69 19.05 -4.80
N VAL A 270 32.56 18.38 -4.93
CA VAL A 270 31.49 18.72 -5.88
C VAL A 270 30.15 18.74 -5.11
N TYR A 271 29.53 19.91 -5.08
CA TYR A 271 28.22 20.11 -4.48
C TYR A 271 27.16 20.26 -5.57
N ILE A 272 26.28 19.25 -5.69
CA ILE A 272 25.18 19.21 -6.65
C ILE A 272 23.88 19.55 -5.91
N LYS A 273 23.44 20.80 -6.00
CA LYS A 273 22.17 21.27 -5.45
C LYS A 273 21.06 21.08 -6.47
N VAL A 274 20.09 20.26 -6.14
CA VAL A 274 18.91 20.03 -7.00
C VAL A 274 17.84 21.07 -6.70
N ASP A 275 17.26 21.68 -7.74
CA ASP A 275 16.07 22.52 -7.61
C ASP A 275 14.84 21.64 -7.39
N VAL A 276 14.32 21.64 -6.16
CA VAL A 276 13.15 20.87 -5.75
C VAL A 276 11.89 21.72 -5.59
N LYS A 277 11.93 22.98 -6.05
CA LYS A 277 10.80 23.92 -5.93
C LYS A 277 9.53 23.35 -6.56
N GLY A 278 8.43 23.42 -5.84
CA GLY A 278 7.13 22.89 -6.25
C GLY A 278 6.87 21.45 -5.84
N TYR A 279 7.84 20.78 -5.22
CA TYR A 279 7.69 19.42 -4.69
C TYR A 279 7.94 19.39 -3.18
N ASN A 280 7.28 18.47 -2.49
CA ASN A 280 7.48 18.23 -1.06
C ASN A 280 7.86 16.76 -0.80
N THR A 281 8.13 16.42 0.45
CA THR A 281 8.55 15.07 0.88
C THR A 281 7.51 13.98 0.57
N ALA A 282 6.24 14.34 0.32
CA ALA A 282 5.14 13.42 0.01
C ALA A 282 4.72 13.44 -1.48
N SER A 283 5.45 14.10 -2.36
CA SER A 283 5.13 14.21 -3.80
C SER A 283 5.40 12.90 -4.56
N PHE A 284 4.89 11.79 -4.05
CA PHE A 284 5.05 10.45 -4.61
C PHE A 284 3.99 10.15 -5.68
N ASN A 285 4.16 10.68 -6.89
CA ASN A 285 3.40 10.28 -8.07
C ASN A 285 4.35 10.20 -9.27
N THR A 286 3.99 9.44 -10.29
CA THR A 286 4.87 9.16 -11.44
C THR A 286 5.37 10.42 -12.13
N THR A 287 4.51 11.43 -12.33
CA THR A 287 4.90 12.70 -12.97
C THR A 287 5.90 13.47 -12.11
N ALA A 288 5.71 13.53 -10.79
CA ALA A 288 6.63 14.21 -9.89
C ALA A 288 7.99 13.48 -9.82
N ILE A 289 7.96 12.15 -9.73
CA ILE A 289 9.16 11.32 -9.69
C ILE A 289 9.99 11.49 -10.95
N ASP A 290 9.37 11.40 -12.14
CA ASP A 290 10.01 11.62 -13.44
C ASP A 290 10.64 13.01 -13.51
N SER A 291 9.89 14.06 -13.18
CA SER A 291 10.40 15.42 -13.15
C SER A 291 11.56 15.63 -12.16
N LEU A 292 11.51 14.99 -10.99
CA LEU A 292 12.57 15.09 -9.99
C LEU A 292 13.85 14.38 -10.47
N MET A 293 13.74 13.21 -11.10
CA MET A 293 14.86 12.51 -11.70
C MET A 293 15.54 13.39 -12.78
N GLU A 294 14.72 14.00 -13.66
CA GLU A 294 15.26 14.91 -14.69
C GLU A 294 15.94 16.13 -14.08
N ARG A 295 15.38 16.76 -13.04
CA ARG A 295 16.02 17.87 -12.31
C ARG A 295 17.34 17.43 -11.66
N GLY A 296 17.40 16.21 -11.11
CA GLY A 296 18.63 15.64 -10.59
C GLY A 296 19.71 15.49 -11.66
N ALA A 297 19.33 14.99 -12.83
CA ALA A 297 20.22 14.89 -13.98
C ALA A 297 20.68 16.28 -14.47
N GLN A 298 19.78 17.25 -14.55
CA GLN A 298 20.13 18.63 -14.95
C GLN A 298 21.10 19.29 -13.96
N ALA A 299 20.86 19.13 -12.65
CA ALA A 299 21.76 19.65 -11.62
C ALA A 299 23.15 19.02 -11.70
N ALA A 300 23.25 17.71 -11.95
CA ALA A 300 24.54 17.06 -12.14
C ALA A 300 25.22 17.49 -13.48
N ARG A 301 24.46 17.66 -14.57
CA ARG A 301 24.96 18.17 -15.84
C ARG A 301 25.52 19.58 -15.75
N SER A 302 25.01 20.43 -14.85
CA SER A 302 25.60 21.75 -14.61
C SER A 302 27.03 21.70 -14.06
N GLN A 303 27.44 20.54 -13.50
CA GLN A 303 28.77 20.26 -12.98
C GLN A 303 29.57 19.29 -13.88
N ILE A 304 29.13 19.05 -15.11
CA ILE A 304 29.63 17.96 -15.96
C ILE A 304 31.14 18.07 -16.25
N ASP A 305 31.66 19.29 -16.42
CA ASP A 305 33.10 19.51 -16.70
C ASP A 305 33.94 19.13 -15.49
N THR A 306 33.49 19.47 -14.28
CA THR A 306 34.16 19.09 -13.02
C THR A 306 34.08 17.56 -12.83
N LEU A 307 32.93 16.96 -13.08
CA LEU A 307 32.73 15.50 -12.98
C LEU A 307 33.63 14.77 -13.99
N ARG A 308 33.69 15.21 -15.23
CA ARG A 308 34.61 14.66 -16.26
C ARG A 308 36.08 14.85 -15.92
N ALA A 309 36.44 16.00 -15.34
CA ALA A 309 37.80 16.22 -14.87
C ALA A 309 38.19 15.27 -13.72
N ILE A 310 37.24 14.89 -12.87
CA ILE A 310 37.46 13.84 -11.88
C ILE A 310 37.53 12.48 -12.56
N GLY A 311 36.56 12.10 -13.39
CA GLY A 311 36.55 10.84 -14.13
C GLY A 311 37.80 10.59 -14.96
N GLY A 312 38.30 11.61 -15.63
CA GLY A 312 39.53 11.54 -16.44
C GLY A 312 40.82 11.29 -15.66
N ARG A 313 40.78 11.29 -14.32
CA ARG A 313 41.94 10.91 -13.47
C ARG A 313 42.06 9.40 -13.29
N PHE A 314 41.06 8.64 -13.74
CA PHE A 314 40.96 7.20 -13.57
C PHE A 314 41.04 6.46 -14.89
N SER A 315 41.57 5.23 -14.88
CA SER A 315 41.51 4.34 -16.04
C SER A 315 40.09 3.88 -16.32
N PRO A 316 39.69 3.61 -17.58
CA PRO A 316 38.38 2.99 -17.87
C PRO A 316 38.14 1.71 -17.10
N ASP A 317 39.16 0.93 -16.78
CA ASP A 317 39.07 -0.30 -15.98
C ASP A 317 38.77 -0.01 -14.50
N ASP A 318 39.12 1.17 -13.98
CA ASP A 318 38.82 1.60 -12.60
C ASP A 318 37.32 1.92 -12.39
N SER A 319 36.61 2.26 -13.45
CA SER A 319 35.18 2.59 -13.40
C SER A 319 34.28 1.36 -13.41
N ILE A 320 34.81 0.20 -13.76
CA ILE A 320 34.09 -1.06 -13.82
C ILE A 320 34.16 -1.72 -12.42
N VAL A 321 33.38 -1.22 -11.48
CA VAL A 321 33.00 -2.06 -10.33
C VAL A 321 32.21 -3.22 -10.91
N SER A 322 32.74 -4.45 -10.79
CA SER A 322 31.99 -5.67 -11.15
C SER A 322 30.71 -5.70 -10.33
N ARG A 323 29.62 -5.21 -10.92
CA ARG A 323 28.32 -5.18 -10.26
C ARG A 323 27.76 -6.60 -10.25
N PRO A 324 27.59 -7.22 -9.09
CA PRO A 324 26.87 -8.48 -9.03
C PRO A 324 25.44 -8.23 -9.55
N THR A 325 24.90 -9.20 -10.25
CA THR A 325 23.49 -9.16 -10.65
C THR A 325 22.63 -9.04 -9.39
N PRO A 326 21.82 -7.97 -9.26
CA PRO A 326 20.98 -7.82 -8.08
C PRO A 326 20.11 -9.05 -7.86
N PRO A 327 19.89 -9.47 -6.62
CA PRO A 327 19.12 -10.68 -6.29
C PRO A 327 17.67 -10.65 -6.80
N PHE A 328 17.17 -9.51 -7.21
CA PHE A 328 15.81 -9.31 -7.72
C PHE A 328 15.40 -10.26 -8.88
N PHE A 329 16.33 -10.75 -9.69
CA PHE A 329 16.04 -11.69 -10.78
C PHE A 329 15.86 -13.15 -10.34
N TYR A 330 16.15 -13.48 -9.08
CA TYR A 330 15.99 -14.82 -8.51
C TYR A 330 14.71 -14.98 -7.68
N MET A 331 13.79 -14.02 -7.71
CA MET A 331 12.54 -14.06 -6.96
C MET A 331 11.62 -15.17 -7.47
N HIS A 332 11.82 -16.41 -7.02
CA HIS A 332 10.74 -17.42 -6.94
C HIS A 332 11.16 -18.64 -6.12
N ARG A 333 11.33 -18.50 -4.80
CA ARG A 333 11.12 -19.62 -3.87
C ARG A 333 10.52 -19.11 -2.56
N PRO A 334 9.19 -19.05 -2.46
CA PRO A 334 8.55 -18.80 -1.16
C PRO A 334 8.69 -20.05 -0.28
N GLY A 335 8.99 -19.86 0.98
CA GLY A 335 8.69 -20.85 2.00
C GLY A 335 9.75 -21.11 3.07
N ASN A 336 11.05 -21.08 2.78
CA ASN A 336 12.07 -21.40 3.79
C ASN A 336 12.90 -20.19 4.27
N ILE A 337 12.92 -19.11 3.52
CA ILE A 337 13.73 -17.90 3.84
C ILE A 337 13.08 -17.11 4.98
N GLU A 338 11.75 -16.98 4.96
CA GLU A 338 11.01 -16.23 5.99
C GLU A 338 11.18 -16.82 7.41
N ALA A 339 11.27 -18.14 7.52
CA ALA A 339 11.44 -18.81 8.82
C ALA A 339 12.83 -18.53 9.44
N ARG A 340 13.89 -18.51 8.63
CA ARG A 340 15.26 -18.23 9.08
C ARG A 340 15.44 -16.80 9.61
N TYR A 341 14.77 -15.84 8.96
CA TYR A 341 14.91 -14.41 9.25
C TYR A 341 13.70 -13.81 9.98
N ALA A 342 12.84 -14.64 10.57
CA ALA A 342 11.58 -14.20 11.19
C ALA A 342 11.76 -13.04 12.19
N GLY A 343 12.86 -13.02 12.96
CA GLY A 343 13.17 -11.94 13.89
C GLY A 343 13.42 -10.60 13.20
N SER A 344 14.30 -10.61 12.19
CA SER A 344 14.65 -9.41 11.42
C SER A 344 13.46 -8.89 10.61
N LEU A 345 12.71 -9.80 10.00
CA LEU A 345 11.50 -9.45 9.26
C LEU A 345 10.43 -8.85 10.19
N LYS A 346 10.29 -9.38 11.41
CA LYS A 346 9.37 -8.83 12.42
C LYS A 346 9.75 -7.42 12.85
N ILE A 347 11.05 -7.12 13.02
CA ILE A 347 11.52 -5.75 13.30
C ILE A 347 11.11 -4.81 12.15
N LEU A 348 11.28 -5.26 10.92
CA LEU A 348 11.06 -4.46 9.73
C LEU A 348 9.59 -4.17 9.42
N ILE A 349 8.71 -5.19 9.55
CA ILE A 349 7.28 -5.07 9.18
C ILE A 349 6.33 -4.98 10.38
N GLY A 350 6.83 -5.23 11.59
CA GLY A 350 6.03 -5.26 12.83
C GLY A 350 4.98 -6.37 12.87
N ASP A 351 4.26 -6.46 13.98
CA ASP A 351 3.12 -7.37 14.12
C ASP A 351 1.89 -6.81 13.39
N ALA A 352 1.14 -7.69 12.72
CA ALA A 352 -0.16 -7.30 12.17
C ALA A 352 -1.10 -6.89 13.31
N PRO A 353 -1.89 -5.80 13.17
CA PRO A 353 -2.86 -5.42 14.19
C PRO A 353 -3.86 -6.56 14.38
N ARG A 354 -4.16 -6.87 15.63
CA ARG A 354 -5.12 -7.92 15.99
C ARG A 354 -6.54 -7.41 15.86
N ASN A 355 -6.72 -6.15 16.21
CA ASN A 355 -8.00 -5.51 16.34
C ASN A 355 -7.97 -4.18 15.61
N SER A 356 -9.12 -3.76 15.06
CA SER A 356 -9.26 -2.45 14.44
C SER A 356 -10.66 -1.89 14.65
N ILE A 357 -10.73 -0.56 14.78
CA ILE A 357 -11.98 0.20 14.63
C ILE A 357 -11.91 0.89 13.27
N ASN A 358 -12.94 0.70 12.48
CA ASN A 358 -12.99 1.18 11.11
C ASN A 358 -14.16 2.14 10.95
N LEU A 359 -13.95 3.22 10.20
CA LEU A 359 -14.96 4.21 9.87
C LEU A 359 -15.13 4.27 8.35
N GLY A 360 -16.38 4.16 7.88
CA GLY A 360 -16.77 4.34 6.49
C GLY A 360 -17.75 5.50 6.35
N LEU A 361 -17.68 6.17 5.22
CA LEU A 361 -18.63 7.20 4.79
C LEU A 361 -19.15 6.82 3.41
N ARG A 362 -20.42 7.04 3.20
CA ARG A 362 -21.06 6.85 1.90
C ARG A 362 -21.95 8.05 1.60
N PHE A 363 -21.90 8.49 0.35
CA PHE A 363 -22.77 9.52 -0.19
C PHE A 363 -23.38 9.02 -1.48
N ASP A 364 -24.68 9.06 -1.60
CA ASP A 364 -25.40 8.82 -2.85
C ASP A 364 -26.65 9.71 -2.95
N ASN A 365 -27.26 9.78 -4.14
CA ASN A 365 -28.40 10.64 -4.42
C ASN A 365 -29.71 10.15 -3.79
N GLU A 366 -29.78 8.93 -3.28
CA GLU A 366 -31.00 8.37 -2.67
C GLU A 366 -30.98 8.51 -1.14
N GLU A 367 -29.80 8.40 -0.54
CA GLU A 367 -29.64 8.34 0.91
C GLU A 367 -29.02 9.61 1.47
N LEU A 368 -28.40 10.43 0.63
CA LEU A 368 -27.59 11.61 0.94
C LEU A 368 -26.30 11.25 1.67
N ALA A 369 -26.38 10.65 2.85
CA ALA A 369 -25.21 10.25 3.64
C ALA A 369 -25.49 9.01 4.49
N ALA A 370 -24.49 8.15 4.64
CA ALA A 370 -24.47 7.07 5.60
C ALA A 370 -23.10 6.95 6.28
N LEU A 371 -23.13 6.59 7.56
CA LEU A 371 -21.95 6.34 8.40
C LEU A 371 -21.84 4.84 8.69
N LEU A 372 -20.64 4.29 8.54
CA LEU A 372 -20.33 2.92 8.93
C LEU A 372 -19.31 2.92 10.07
N PHE A 373 -19.65 2.23 11.15
CA PHE A 373 -18.74 1.93 12.26
C PHE A 373 -18.51 0.43 12.28
N ASN A 374 -17.27 0.01 12.36
CA ASN A 374 -16.95 -1.41 12.40
C ASN A 374 -15.85 -1.70 13.42
N GLY A 375 -16.03 -2.74 14.21
CA GLY A 375 -15.03 -3.28 15.12
C GLY A 375 -14.63 -4.69 14.67
N GLN A 376 -13.34 -4.91 14.46
CA GLN A 376 -12.75 -6.21 14.15
C GLN A 376 -11.85 -6.66 15.29
N MET A 377 -12.06 -7.88 15.78
CA MET A 377 -11.30 -8.48 16.87
C MET A 377 -10.82 -9.88 16.51
N GLN A 378 -9.57 -10.18 16.81
CA GLN A 378 -8.99 -11.51 16.71
C GLN A 378 -8.66 -12.04 18.10
N LEU A 379 -9.32 -13.13 18.50
CA LEU A 379 -9.19 -13.72 19.81
C LEU A 379 -8.45 -15.07 19.77
N GLY A 380 -7.97 -15.50 20.95
CA GLY A 380 -7.29 -16.77 21.12
C GLY A 380 -5.78 -16.72 20.83
N LYS A 381 -5.02 -17.65 21.44
CA LYS A 381 -3.54 -17.74 21.28
C LYS A 381 -3.13 -17.97 19.83
N LYS A 382 -3.90 -18.75 19.06
CA LYS A 382 -3.66 -19.04 17.64
C LYS A 382 -4.33 -18.05 16.69
N ARG A 383 -5.00 -17.00 17.21
CA ARG A 383 -5.73 -16.00 16.40
C ARG A 383 -6.76 -16.64 15.45
N ASN A 384 -7.39 -17.70 15.87
CA ASN A 384 -8.33 -18.47 15.05
C ASN A 384 -9.80 -18.06 15.21
N HIS A 385 -10.10 -17.15 16.14
CA HIS A 385 -11.42 -16.58 16.35
C HIS A 385 -11.46 -15.14 15.85
N HIS A 386 -12.36 -14.83 14.93
CA HIS A 386 -12.54 -13.50 14.37
C HIS A 386 -13.97 -13.03 14.64
N ILE A 387 -14.11 -11.89 15.30
CA ILE A 387 -15.38 -11.21 15.53
C ILE A 387 -15.39 -9.93 14.71
N ASN A 388 -16.49 -9.69 14.01
CA ASN A 388 -16.71 -8.51 13.21
C ASN A 388 -18.08 -7.93 13.55
N LEU A 389 -18.10 -6.70 14.06
CA LEU A 389 -19.33 -5.99 14.44
C LEU A 389 -19.43 -4.73 13.57
N THR A 390 -20.55 -4.55 12.86
CA THR A 390 -20.77 -3.39 12.01
C THR A 390 -22.09 -2.70 12.39
N LEU A 391 -22.06 -1.39 12.50
CA LEU A 391 -23.24 -0.54 12.63
C LEU A 391 -23.26 0.44 11.47
N ARG A 392 -24.35 0.47 10.71
CA ARG A 392 -24.59 1.46 9.67
C ARG A 392 -25.74 2.36 10.09
N LEU A 393 -25.51 3.65 10.01
CA LEU A 393 -26.48 4.70 10.28
C LEU A 393 -26.74 5.49 8.99
N GLY A 394 -27.99 5.56 8.58
CA GLY A 394 -28.44 6.23 7.37
C GLY A 394 -29.91 5.88 7.10
N LYS A 395 -30.40 6.14 5.90
CA LYS A 395 -31.76 5.77 5.48
C LYS A 395 -32.00 4.26 5.59
N GLN A 396 -31.00 3.46 5.21
CA GLN A 396 -30.94 2.06 5.54
C GLN A 396 -30.04 1.86 6.77
N THR A 397 -30.63 1.57 7.92
CA THR A 397 -29.90 1.33 9.16
C THR A 397 -29.77 -0.16 9.42
N TYR A 398 -28.56 -0.65 9.72
CA TYR A 398 -28.35 -2.03 10.12
C TYR A 398 -27.29 -2.21 11.20
N GLY A 399 -27.50 -3.25 12.00
CA GLY A 399 -26.49 -3.83 12.89
C GLY A 399 -26.15 -5.24 12.42
N ASP A 400 -24.85 -5.54 12.33
CA ASP A 400 -24.32 -6.78 11.80
C ASP A 400 -23.26 -7.35 12.73
N ALA A 401 -23.35 -8.63 13.07
CA ALA A 401 -22.40 -9.34 13.92
C ALA A 401 -22.01 -10.67 13.26
N HIS A 402 -20.74 -10.83 12.94
CA HIS A 402 -20.18 -12.07 12.39
C HIS A 402 -19.09 -12.63 13.29
N TYR A 403 -19.13 -13.94 13.43
CA TYR A 403 -18.09 -14.72 14.06
C TYR A 403 -17.55 -15.76 13.08
N ASN A 404 -16.24 -15.81 12.92
CA ASN A 404 -15.54 -16.77 12.09
C ASN A 404 -14.53 -17.54 12.94
N LEU A 405 -14.64 -18.87 12.95
CA LEU A 405 -13.68 -19.77 13.54
C LEU A 405 -12.82 -20.38 12.42
N ASN A 406 -11.54 -20.06 12.42
CA ASN A 406 -10.59 -20.63 11.46
C ASN A 406 -10.26 -22.08 11.86
N LEU A 407 -10.64 -23.02 10.99
CA LEU A 407 -10.45 -24.47 11.17
C LEU A 407 -9.14 -24.99 10.54
N GLY A 408 -8.36 -24.09 9.92
CA GLY A 408 -7.15 -24.43 9.17
C GLY A 408 -7.43 -24.73 7.69
N ARG A 409 -6.37 -24.80 6.87
CA ARG A 409 -6.45 -25.05 5.42
C ARG A 409 -7.46 -24.16 4.70
N GLU A 410 -7.57 -22.88 5.13
CA GLU A 410 -8.46 -21.85 4.57
C GLU A 410 -9.96 -22.10 4.78
N TRP A 411 -10.35 -23.09 5.61
CA TRP A 411 -11.73 -23.31 6.03
C TRP A 411 -12.06 -22.50 7.28
N ASN A 412 -13.24 -21.87 7.26
CA ASN A 412 -13.81 -21.17 8.39
C ASN A 412 -15.24 -21.68 8.66
N LEU A 413 -15.56 -21.88 9.93
CA LEU A 413 -16.96 -21.93 10.35
C LEU A 413 -17.41 -20.49 10.55
N THR A 414 -18.41 -20.06 9.79
CA THR A 414 -18.97 -18.71 9.83
C THR A 414 -20.36 -18.77 10.45
N THR A 415 -20.63 -17.92 11.42
CA THR A 415 -21.98 -17.63 11.89
C THR A 415 -22.17 -16.11 11.92
N GLY A 416 -23.37 -15.66 11.58
CA GLY A 416 -23.67 -14.24 11.51
C GLY A 416 -25.10 -13.93 11.81
N TYR A 417 -25.33 -12.72 12.28
CA TYR A 417 -26.66 -12.17 12.45
C TYR A 417 -26.66 -10.71 12.02
N ARG A 418 -27.67 -10.33 11.22
CA ARG A 418 -27.90 -8.95 10.80
C ARG A 418 -29.35 -8.56 11.07
N TYR A 419 -29.53 -7.40 11.65
CA TYR A 419 -30.80 -6.69 11.71
C TYR A 419 -30.73 -5.48 10.79
N THR A 420 -31.72 -5.32 9.92
CA THR A 420 -31.80 -4.18 8.99
C THR A 420 -33.20 -3.55 9.06
N TYR A 421 -33.26 -2.23 9.17
CA TYR A 421 -34.47 -1.45 8.93
C TYR A 421 -34.39 -0.85 7.54
N ASN A 422 -35.44 -1.08 6.73
CA ASN A 422 -35.57 -0.56 5.38
C ASN A 422 -36.84 0.28 5.28
N ASP A 423 -36.73 1.42 4.57
CA ASP A 423 -37.83 2.31 4.21
C ASP A 423 -37.55 2.88 2.83
N PHE A 424 -38.36 2.50 1.85
CA PHE A 424 -38.21 2.94 0.46
C PHE A 424 -39.52 2.98 -0.30
N ASN A 425 -39.49 3.63 -1.47
CA ASN A 425 -40.66 3.75 -2.34
C ASN A 425 -40.59 2.72 -3.47
N ILE A 426 -41.77 2.19 -3.82
CA ILE A 426 -41.97 1.33 -4.99
C ILE A 426 -42.62 2.17 -6.09
N TYR A 427 -42.16 1.93 -7.31
CA TYR A 427 -42.57 2.64 -8.50
C TYR A 427 -43.20 1.69 -9.51
N GLU A 428 -44.14 2.18 -10.29
CA GLU A 428 -44.73 1.50 -11.44
C GLU A 428 -44.83 2.51 -12.60
N LYS A 429 -44.24 2.17 -13.76
CA LYS A 429 -44.20 3.03 -14.95
C LYS A 429 -43.69 4.45 -14.65
N GLY A 430 -42.70 4.58 -13.79
CA GLY A 430 -42.09 5.85 -13.40
C GLY A 430 -42.83 6.63 -12.30
N GLU A 431 -44.03 6.21 -11.90
CA GLU A 431 -44.82 6.86 -10.85
C GLU A 431 -44.66 6.12 -9.53
N ARG A 432 -44.53 6.85 -8.41
CA ARG A 432 -44.52 6.28 -7.08
C ARG A 432 -45.88 5.68 -6.76
N THR A 433 -45.96 4.39 -6.54
CA THR A 433 -47.18 3.66 -6.25
C THR A 433 -47.42 3.55 -4.74
N TYR A 434 -46.42 3.08 -3.98
CA TYR A 434 -46.54 2.98 -2.52
C TYR A 434 -45.14 3.03 -1.85
N GLY A 435 -45.12 3.29 -0.54
CA GLY A 435 -43.96 3.15 0.32
C GLY A 435 -44.04 1.89 1.14
N ILE A 436 -42.93 1.23 1.35
CA ILE A 436 -42.82 0.04 2.17
C ILE A 436 -41.75 0.24 3.23
N SER A 437 -42.07 -0.07 4.48
CA SER A 437 -41.09 -0.19 5.54
C SER A 437 -41.13 -1.58 6.17
N PHE A 438 -39.97 -2.15 6.46
CA PHE A 438 -39.89 -3.46 7.11
C PHE A 438 -38.60 -3.63 7.91
N ASN A 439 -38.67 -4.47 8.90
CA ASN A 439 -37.54 -5.00 9.62
C ASN A 439 -37.15 -6.37 9.05
N HIS A 440 -35.88 -6.54 8.77
CA HIS A 440 -35.31 -7.79 8.25
C HIS A 440 -34.30 -8.35 9.24
N HIS A 441 -34.56 -9.56 9.70
CA HIS A 441 -33.65 -10.36 10.51
C HIS A 441 -33.04 -11.45 9.64
N PHE A 442 -31.73 -11.46 9.57
CA PHE A 442 -30.93 -12.39 8.78
C PHE A 442 -29.97 -13.12 9.73
N GLY A 443 -30.08 -14.43 9.79
CA GLY A 443 -29.17 -15.29 10.54
C GLY A 443 -28.51 -16.30 9.60
N GLU A 444 -27.22 -16.57 9.77
CA GLU A 444 -26.51 -17.54 8.95
C GLU A 444 -25.57 -18.42 9.75
N VAL A 445 -25.42 -19.66 9.30
CA VAL A 445 -24.40 -20.58 9.75
C VAL A 445 -23.90 -21.42 8.57
N GLY A 446 -22.59 -21.58 8.44
CA GLY A 446 -22.03 -22.35 7.32
C GLY A 446 -20.53 -22.45 7.34
N PHE A 447 -20.03 -23.23 6.42
CA PHE A 447 -18.60 -23.38 6.15
C PHE A 447 -18.20 -22.51 4.97
N THR A 448 -17.17 -21.71 5.16
CA THR A 448 -16.61 -20.86 4.11
C THR A 448 -15.17 -21.30 3.85
N LYS A 449 -14.82 -21.51 2.60
CA LYS A 449 -13.45 -21.68 2.15
C LYS A 449 -13.07 -20.53 1.23
N SER A 450 -11.96 -19.85 1.53
CA SER A 450 -11.52 -18.69 0.78
C SER A 450 -10.07 -18.89 0.32
N TRP A 451 -9.88 -19.03 -0.98
CA TRP A 451 -8.56 -18.95 -1.61
C TRP A 451 -8.33 -17.51 -2.10
N LYS A 452 -7.16 -17.22 -2.52
CA LYS A 452 -6.75 -15.92 -3.07
C LYS A 452 -7.88 -15.10 -3.73
N ASN A 453 -8.48 -15.62 -4.80
CA ASN A 453 -9.50 -14.92 -5.59
C ASN A 453 -10.85 -15.65 -5.59
N VAL A 454 -10.99 -16.72 -4.83
CA VAL A 454 -12.16 -17.61 -4.87
C VAL A 454 -12.73 -17.77 -3.47
N ARG A 455 -14.06 -17.78 -3.36
CA ARG A 455 -14.79 -18.10 -2.13
C ARG A 455 -15.88 -19.12 -2.43
N LEU A 456 -15.94 -20.16 -1.65
CA LEU A 456 -17.04 -21.13 -1.60
C LEU A 456 -17.67 -21.08 -0.20
N LYS A 457 -18.99 -20.93 -0.14
CA LYS A 457 -19.77 -20.97 1.11
C LYS A 457 -20.86 -22.02 0.97
N LEU A 458 -21.00 -22.85 1.99
CA LEU A 458 -22.03 -23.88 2.12
C LEU A 458 -22.71 -23.69 3.47
N GLY A 459 -24.03 -23.58 3.52
CA GLY A 459 -24.67 -23.36 4.81
C GLY A 459 -26.19 -23.16 4.78
N GLY A 460 -26.71 -22.81 5.95
CA GLY A 460 -28.09 -22.45 6.19
C GLY A 460 -28.26 -20.97 6.51
N ILE A 461 -29.38 -20.42 6.10
CA ILE A 461 -29.78 -19.03 6.31
C ILE A 461 -31.18 -19.03 6.86
N TYR A 462 -31.41 -18.27 7.93
CA TYR A 462 -32.73 -17.93 8.43
C TYR A 462 -33.03 -16.48 8.10
N GLN A 463 -34.21 -16.21 7.55
CA GLN A 463 -34.67 -14.86 7.23
C GLN A 463 -36.08 -14.63 7.77
N LEU A 464 -36.28 -13.44 8.32
CA LEU A 464 -37.57 -12.98 8.79
C LEU A 464 -37.78 -11.53 8.36
N TYR A 465 -38.83 -11.30 7.60
CA TYR A 465 -39.29 -9.98 7.18
C TYR A 465 -40.58 -9.66 7.96
N ASN A 466 -40.54 -8.53 8.69
CA ASN A 466 -41.71 -7.97 9.39
C ASN A 466 -42.07 -6.66 8.73
N TYR A 467 -43.16 -6.62 7.99
CA TYR A 467 -43.63 -5.43 7.30
C TYR A 467 -44.33 -4.50 8.28
N GLY A 468 -43.87 -3.26 8.39
CA GLY A 468 -44.39 -2.27 9.35
C GLY A 468 -45.48 -1.39 8.80
N SER A 469 -45.34 -0.95 7.54
CA SER A 469 -46.37 -0.15 6.88
C SER A 469 -46.30 -0.33 5.38
N LEU A 470 -47.47 -0.39 4.75
CA LEU A 470 -47.69 -0.28 3.32
C LEU A 470 -48.57 0.95 3.12
N LEU A 471 -48.01 2.06 2.67
CA LEU A 471 -48.74 3.31 2.39
C LEU A 471 -49.10 3.35 0.90
N TYR A 472 -50.39 3.22 0.60
CA TYR A 472 -50.93 3.29 -0.75
C TYR A 472 -51.23 4.74 -1.16
N ARG A 473 -50.97 5.07 -2.45
CA ARG A 473 -51.31 6.36 -3.02
C ARG A 473 -52.78 6.45 -3.47
N PHE A 474 -53.45 5.29 -3.70
CA PHE A 474 -54.83 5.19 -4.16
C PHE A 474 -55.65 4.27 -3.30
N GLU A 475 -56.88 4.68 -2.99
CA GLU A 475 -57.81 4.02 -2.07
C GLU A 475 -58.37 2.65 -2.52
N ASP A 476 -58.16 2.26 -3.80
CA ASP A 476 -58.82 1.09 -4.39
C ASP A 476 -58.05 -0.23 -4.42
N SER A 477 -56.83 -0.28 -3.89
CA SER A 477 -56.06 -1.53 -3.77
C SER A 477 -56.17 -2.09 -2.36
N SER A 478 -56.80 -3.25 -2.19
CA SER A 478 -56.83 -3.96 -0.93
C SER A 478 -55.38 -4.27 -0.48
N PRO A 479 -55.01 -3.93 0.79
CA PRO A 479 -53.71 -4.32 1.30
C PRO A 479 -53.59 -5.85 1.24
N THR A 480 -52.50 -6.36 0.70
CA THR A 480 -52.15 -7.75 0.93
C THR A 480 -51.91 -7.90 2.44
N ASP A 481 -52.67 -8.80 3.10
CA ASP A 481 -52.54 -9.10 4.54
C ASP A 481 -51.16 -9.71 4.93
N ILE A 482 -50.11 -9.50 4.13
CA ILE A 482 -48.78 -10.02 4.38
C ILE A 482 -48.11 -9.12 5.39
N THR A 483 -48.21 -9.47 6.66
CA THR A 483 -47.52 -8.79 7.76
C THR A 483 -46.13 -9.37 8.06
N LYS A 484 -45.88 -10.61 7.60
CA LYS A 484 -44.66 -11.35 7.96
C LYS A 484 -44.35 -12.44 6.94
N GLU A 485 -43.06 -12.53 6.54
CA GLU A 485 -42.52 -13.67 5.79
C GLU A 485 -41.28 -14.22 6.50
N SER A 486 -41.18 -15.55 6.58
CA SER A 486 -39.99 -16.19 7.17
C SER A 486 -39.57 -17.43 6.39
N TYR A 487 -38.27 -17.63 6.28
CA TYR A 487 -37.64 -18.65 5.45
C TYR A 487 -36.49 -19.32 6.16
N LEU A 488 -36.35 -20.62 5.96
CA LEU A 488 -35.13 -21.36 6.21
C LEU A 488 -34.55 -21.81 4.87
N LYS A 489 -33.35 -21.38 4.56
CA LYS A 489 -32.69 -21.61 3.24
C LYS A 489 -31.43 -22.44 3.42
N PHE A 490 -31.22 -23.41 2.57
CA PHE A 490 -29.99 -24.21 2.51
C PHE A 490 -29.40 -24.13 1.13
N GLY A 491 -28.08 -23.87 1.03
CA GLY A 491 -27.49 -23.73 -0.28
C GLY A 491 -26.01 -23.40 -0.29
N THR A 492 -25.60 -22.88 -1.43
CA THR A 492 -24.22 -22.59 -1.73
C THR A 492 -24.07 -21.23 -2.40
N GLN A 493 -22.95 -20.58 -2.11
CA GLN A 493 -22.46 -19.41 -2.86
C GLN A 493 -21.04 -19.71 -3.34
N TYR A 494 -20.78 -19.39 -4.61
CA TYR A 494 -19.47 -19.47 -5.22
C TYR A 494 -19.11 -18.10 -5.82
N ALA A 495 -17.97 -17.57 -5.47
CA ALA A 495 -17.51 -16.26 -5.95
C ALA A 495 -16.06 -16.33 -6.43
N VAL A 496 -15.78 -15.68 -7.55
CA VAL A 496 -14.44 -15.46 -8.08
C VAL A 496 -14.28 -13.98 -8.39
N ASN A 497 -13.23 -13.35 -7.92
CA ASN A 497 -12.97 -11.93 -8.22
C ASN A 497 -11.48 -11.70 -8.47
N THR A 498 -11.15 -11.39 -9.71
CA THR A 498 -9.80 -11.08 -10.20
C THR A 498 -9.63 -9.62 -10.60
N LEU A 499 -10.66 -8.76 -10.36
CA LEU A 499 -10.59 -7.34 -10.65
C LEU A 499 -9.42 -6.69 -9.89
N ASP A 500 -8.69 -5.83 -10.55
CA ASP A 500 -7.52 -5.12 -10.00
C ASP A 500 -7.92 -4.00 -9.02
N ASP A 501 -9.07 -3.35 -9.24
CA ASP A 501 -9.66 -2.36 -8.34
C ASP A 501 -11.13 -2.67 -8.09
N ILE A 502 -11.70 -2.22 -6.95
CA ILE A 502 -13.11 -2.49 -6.62
C ILE A 502 -14.05 -1.43 -7.19
N TYR A 503 -13.60 -0.18 -7.24
CA TYR A 503 -14.42 0.95 -7.69
C TYR A 503 -14.17 1.30 -9.15
N PHE A 504 -12.91 1.21 -9.58
CA PHE A 504 -12.48 1.61 -10.91
C PHE A 504 -11.59 0.53 -11.55
N PRO A 505 -12.12 -0.70 -11.72
CA PRO A 505 -11.34 -1.77 -12.31
C PRO A 505 -10.92 -1.43 -13.74
N THR A 506 -9.70 -1.85 -14.07
CA THR A 506 -9.13 -1.69 -15.42
C THR A 506 -8.90 -3.04 -16.10
N LYS A 507 -8.80 -4.10 -15.32
CA LYS A 507 -8.63 -5.48 -15.82
C LYS A 507 -9.17 -6.51 -14.84
N GLY A 508 -9.46 -7.71 -15.37
CA GLY A 508 -9.93 -8.83 -14.60
C GLY A 508 -11.43 -9.06 -14.74
N ALA A 509 -11.95 -9.98 -13.95
CA ALA A 509 -13.38 -10.33 -13.95
C ALA A 509 -13.85 -10.70 -12.55
N GLU A 510 -15.14 -10.56 -12.36
CA GLU A 510 -15.89 -11.02 -11.19
C GLU A 510 -16.98 -11.99 -11.66
N PHE A 511 -17.17 -13.05 -10.92
CA PHE A 511 -18.24 -14.03 -11.12
C PHE A 511 -18.78 -14.47 -9.78
N ASP A 512 -20.10 -14.35 -9.59
CA ASP A 512 -20.83 -14.86 -8.43
C ASP A 512 -21.94 -15.79 -8.89
N MET A 513 -22.11 -16.88 -8.19
CA MET A 513 -23.21 -17.83 -8.35
C MET A 513 -23.76 -18.18 -6.99
N GLU A 514 -25.08 -18.22 -6.87
CA GLU A 514 -25.78 -18.69 -5.68
C GLU A 514 -26.92 -19.62 -6.03
N TYR A 515 -27.16 -20.56 -5.13
CA TYR A 515 -28.30 -21.48 -5.21
C TYR A 515 -28.78 -21.80 -3.81
N TYR A 516 -30.11 -21.71 -3.59
CA TYR A 516 -30.74 -22.05 -2.35
C TYR A 516 -32.05 -22.82 -2.56
N TYR A 517 -32.24 -23.81 -1.71
CA TYR A 517 -33.52 -24.43 -1.44
C TYR A 517 -34.15 -23.73 -0.23
N ALA A 518 -35.31 -23.10 -0.42
CA ALA A 518 -35.98 -22.27 0.56
C ALA A 518 -37.26 -22.95 1.07
N ILE A 519 -37.41 -23.00 2.37
CA ILE A 519 -38.58 -23.54 3.08
C ILE A 519 -39.26 -22.38 3.78
N PRO A 520 -40.46 -21.95 3.29
CA PRO A 520 -41.26 -20.96 3.98
C PRO A 520 -41.80 -21.53 5.30
N LEU A 521 -41.71 -20.76 6.38
CA LEU A 521 -42.17 -21.19 7.71
C LEU A 521 -43.65 -20.83 7.97
N ASN A 522 -44.32 -20.25 6.99
CA ASN A 522 -45.76 -19.92 7.03
C ASN A 522 -46.67 -20.97 6.38
N GLY A 523 -46.14 -22.16 6.06
CA GLY A 523 -46.94 -23.27 5.49
C GLY A 523 -47.00 -23.28 3.95
N ASN A 524 -46.41 -22.31 3.27
CA ASN A 524 -46.29 -22.30 1.81
C ASN A 524 -45.33 -23.40 1.31
N LYS A 525 -45.43 -23.77 0.02
CA LYS A 525 -44.56 -24.80 -0.57
C LYS A 525 -43.13 -24.29 -0.65
N ALA A 526 -42.18 -25.18 -0.40
CA ALA A 526 -40.76 -24.94 -0.60
C ALA A 526 -40.44 -24.64 -2.07
N PHE A 527 -39.41 -23.84 -2.30
CA PHE A 527 -39.02 -23.39 -3.63
C PHE A 527 -37.49 -23.29 -3.77
N HIS A 528 -37.06 -23.10 -5.00
CA HIS A 528 -35.65 -22.92 -5.34
C HIS A 528 -35.40 -21.49 -5.82
N THR A 529 -34.24 -20.93 -5.44
CA THR A 529 -33.75 -19.66 -5.95
C THR A 529 -32.32 -19.85 -6.44
N ALA A 530 -32.02 -19.29 -7.59
CA ALA A 530 -30.69 -19.30 -8.18
C ALA A 530 -30.34 -17.91 -8.72
N GLY A 531 -29.09 -17.54 -8.64
CA GLY A 531 -28.56 -16.27 -9.18
C GLY A 531 -27.18 -16.43 -9.76
N ILE A 532 -26.91 -15.71 -10.82
CA ILE A 532 -25.58 -15.53 -11.41
C ILE A 532 -25.31 -14.05 -11.62
N HIS A 533 -24.08 -13.66 -11.43
CA HIS A 533 -23.55 -12.34 -11.78
C HIS A 533 -22.17 -12.50 -12.39
N TRP A 534 -21.95 -11.83 -13.49
CA TRP A 534 -20.65 -11.75 -14.13
C TRP A 534 -20.40 -10.34 -14.62
N ASN A 535 -19.23 -9.80 -14.33
CA ASN A 535 -18.71 -8.59 -14.95
C ASN A 535 -17.22 -8.75 -15.25
N ALA A 536 -16.72 -7.98 -16.22
CA ALA A 536 -15.30 -7.96 -16.55
C ALA A 536 -14.86 -6.55 -16.92
N ALA A 537 -13.58 -6.26 -16.78
CA ALA A 537 -12.98 -4.99 -17.17
C ALA A 537 -11.86 -5.22 -18.17
N PHE A 538 -11.93 -4.51 -19.30
CA PHE A 538 -10.96 -4.57 -20.41
C PHE A 538 -10.53 -3.14 -20.76
N SER A 539 -9.29 -2.78 -20.39
CA SER A 539 -8.72 -1.49 -20.79
C SER A 539 -7.99 -1.61 -22.11
N PHE A 540 -8.41 -0.84 -23.09
CA PHE A 540 -7.76 -0.74 -24.39
C PHE A 540 -6.55 0.18 -24.37
N ASN A 541 -6.52 1.12 -23.42
CA ASN A 541 -5.41 2.02 -23.15
C ASN A 541 -5.51 2.53 -21.70
N SER A 542 -4.61 3.43 -21.28
CA SER A 542 -4.58 3.98 -19.93
C SER A 542 -5.79 4.86 -19.57
N ARG A 543 -6.67 5.17 -20.53
CA ARG A 543 -7.80 6.08 -20.35
C ARG A 543 -9.16 5.46 -20.58
N PHE A 544 -9.27 4.40 -21.40
CA PHE A 544 -10.54 3.83 -21.82
C PHE A 544 -10.68 2.38 -21.38
N THR A 545 -11.77 2.08 -20.66
CA THR A 545 -12.11 0.73 -20.15
C THR A 545 -13.54 0.39 -20.55
N LEU A 546 -13.73 -0.81 -21.07
CA LEU A 546 -15.04 -1.40 -21.38
C LEU A 546 -15.37 -2.45 -20.32
N MET A 547 -16.61 -2.43 -19.80
CA MET A 547 -17.06 -3.33 -18.76
C MET A 547 -18.39 -3.98 -19.13
N PRO A 548 -18.37 -5.14 -19.81
CA PRO A 548 -19.56 -5.95 -20.02
C PRO A 548 -20.00 -6.60 -18.72
N ARG A 549 -21.34 -6.73 -18.54
CA ARG A 549 -21.95 -7.41 -17.39
C ARG A 549 -23.13 -8.27 -17.83
N ILE A 550 -23.35 -9.36 -17.11
CA ILE A 550 -24.52 -10.23 -17.24
C ILE A 550 -24.99 -10.57 -15.83
N GLU A 551 -26.28 -10.41 -15.59
CA GLU A 551 -26.93 -10.85 -14.36
C GLU A 551 -28.16 -11.69 -14.69
N GLY A 552 -28.32 -12.81 -14.01
CA GLY A 552 -29.47 -13.70 -14.16
C GLY A 552 -29.97 -14.19 -12.81
N ARG A 553 -31.29 -14.23 -12.65
CA ARG A 553 -31.94 -14.77 -11.46
C ARG A 553 -33.16 -15.59 -11.82
N TYR A 554 -33.36 -16.66 -11.05
CA TYR A 554 -34.45 -17.60 -11.24
C TYR A 554 -35.11 -17.98 -9.91
N LEU A 555 -36.43 -18.03 -9.88
CA LEU A 555 -37.24 -18.39 -8.74
C LEU A 555 -38.35 -19.36 -9.20
N THR A 556 -38.60 -20.43 -8.44
CA THR A 556 -39.60 -21.45 -8.81
C THR A 556 -41.03 -21.15 -8.27
N THR A 557 -41.21 -20.06 -7.53
CA THR A 557 -42.52 -19.66 -6.95
C THR A 557 -42.86 -18.21 -7.31
N GLU A 558 -44.13 -17.84 -7.19
CA GLU A 558 -44.60 -16.44 -7.26
C GLU A 558 -45.15 -15.98 -5.90
N ASN A 559 -45.24 -16.89 -4.91
CA ASN A 559 -45.90 -16.66 -3.62
C ASN A 559 -44.91 -16.10 -2.59
N THR A 560 -44.20 -15.05 -2.90
CA THR A 560 -43.29 -14.37 -1.98
C THR A 560 -43.07 -12.92 -2.44
N VAL A 561 -43.05 -11.97 -1.53
CA VAL A 561 -42.72 -10.58 -1.79
C VAL A 561 -41.22 -10.39 -1.61
N ALA A 562 -40.66 -10.88 -0.53
CA ALA A 562 -39.24 -10.65 -0.17
C ALA A 562 -38.22 -11.36 -1.08
N GLU A 563 -38.59 -12.51 -1.68
CA GLU A 563 -37.69 -13.30 -2.52
C GLU A 563 -37.92 -13.10 -4.03
N MET A 564 -38.90 -12.28 -4.43
CA MET A 564 -39.20 -11.98 -5.82
C MET A 564 -37.99 -11.26 -6.46
N ASN A 565 -37.60 -11.70 -7.65
CA ASN A 565 -36.53 -11.02 -8.39
C ASN A 565 -37.03 -9.69 -8.91
N THR A 566 -36.32 -8.61 -8.64
CA THR A 566 -36.72 -7.24 -8.97
C THR A 566 -35.66 -6.56 -9.84
N LEU A 567 -36.14 -5.69 -10.74
CA LEU A 567 -35.31 -4.91 -11.66
C LEU A 567 -35.47 -3.44 -11.33
N GLY A 568 -34.36 -2.69 -11.36
CA GLY A 568 -34.33 -1.25 -11.24
C GLY A 568 -33.37 -0.73 -10.19
N GLY A 569 -33.12 0.60 -10.26
CA GLY A 569 -32.14 1.29 -9.44
C GLY A 569 -30.71 1.14 -9.94
N GLN A 570 -29.76 1.73 -9.22
CA GLN A 570 -28.36 1.83 -9.64
C GLN A 570 -27.46 0.78 -9.00
N GLU A 571 -27.89 0.16 -7.91
CA GLU A 571 -27.05 -0.69 -7.07
C GLU A 571 -27.65 -2.08 -6.85
N ARG A 572 -26.82 -3.11 -7.02
CA ARG A 572 -27.22 -4.50 -6.80
C ARG A 572 -27.51 -4.76 -5.33
N GLY A 573 -28.66 -5.39 -5.06
CA GLY A 573 -29.00 -5.88 -3.74
C GLY A 573 -29.13 -4.80 -2.66
N LYS A 574 -29.41 -3.55 -3.04
CA LYS A 574 -29.48 -2.43 -2.09
C LYS A 574 -30.49 -2.66 -0.97
N TYR A 575 -31.72 -3.01 -1.29
CA TYR A 575 -32.80 -3.26 -0.33
C TYR A 575 -33.10 -4.74 -0.15
N PHE A 576 -33.19 -5.47 -1.26
CA PHE A 576 -33.31 -6.92 -1.28
C PHE A 576 -32.14 -7.53 -2.07
N SER A 577 -31.66 -8.69 -1.64
CA SER A 577 -30.54 -9.38 -2.30
C SER A 577 -30.84 -9.76 -3.76
N GLN A 578 -32.12 -9.84 -4.12
CA GLN A 578 -32.62 -10.22 -5.45
C GLN A 578 -32.74 -9.06 -6.44
N GLN A 579 -32.45 -7.85 -6.02
CA GLN A 579 -32.51 -6.67 -6.87
C GLN A 579 -31.37 -6.66 -7.88
N ILE A 580 -31.73 -6.57 -9.16
CA ILE A 580 -30.81 -6.38 -10.28
C ILE A 580 -30.84 -4.91 -10.69
N PRO A 581 -29.68 -4.21 -10.77
CA PRO A 581 -29.64 -2.81 -11.15
C PRO A 581 -29.92 -2.63 -12.65
N PHE A 582 -30.74 -1.63 -12.98
CA PHE A 582 -30.99 -1.22 -14.35
C PHE A 582 -31.12 0.30 -14.41
N TYR A 583 -30.21 0.93 -15.16
CA TYR A 583 -30.18 2.39 -15.28
C TYR A 583 -31.39 2.90 -16.07
N GLY A 584 -32.04 3.95 -15.58
CA GLY A 584 -33.18 4.59 -16.23
C GLY A 584 -34.55 4.15 -15.73
N ILE A 585 -34.62 3.14 -14.84
CA ILE A 585 -35.84 2.77 -14.12
C ILE A 585 -35.62 2.79 -12.61
N ASN A 586 -36.68 3.07 -11.86
CA ASN A 586 -36.64 3.18 -10.42
C ASN A 586 -36.52 1.80 -9.73
N HIS A 587 -36.23 1.80 -8.44
CA HIS A 587 -36.21 0.57 -7.64
C HIS A 587 -37.55 -0.16 -7.71
N PHE A 588 -37.51 -1.50 -7.89
CA PHE A 588 -38.66 -2.40 -7.86
C PHE A 588 -39.72 -2.13 -8.92
N GLU A 589 -39.38 -1.43 -10.01
CA GLU A 589 -40.34 -1.08 -11.04
C GLU A 589 -40.83 -2.29 -11.84
N MET A 590 -40.01 -3.35 -11.91
CA MET A 590 -40.37 -4.64 -12.54
C MET A 590 -40.04 -5.79 -11.60
N SER A 591 -40.93 -6.78 -11.55
CA SER A 591 -40.80 -7.95 -10.68
C SER A 591 -41.21 -9.21 -11.43
N HIS A 592 -40.33 -10.22 -11.51
CA HIS A 592 -40.54 -11.48 -12.23
C HIS A 592 -39.84 -12.66 -11.57
N ARG A 593 -40.31 -13.89 -11.85
CA ARG A 593 -39.65 -15.13 -11.41
C ARG A 593 -38.29 -15.32 -12.07
N SER A 594 -38.17 -14.89 -13.32
CA SER A 594 -36.93 -15.04 -14.08
C SER A 594 -36.55 -13.71 -14.67
N LEU A 595 -35.33 -13.27 -14.40
CA LEU A 595 -34.76 -12.04 -14.96
C LEU A 595 -33.37 -12.35 -15.51
N VAL A 596 -33.09 -11.83 -16.68
CA VAL A 596 -31.74 -11.81 -17.27
C VAL A 596 -31.48 -10.42 -17.79
N VAL A 597 -30.38 -9.84 -17.39
CA VAL A 597 -29.94 -8.50 -17.80
C VAL A 597 -28.52 -8.60 -18.34
N ALA A 598 -28.32 -8.01 -19.50
CA ALA A 598 -26.99 -7.80 -20.07
C ALA A 598 -26.75 -6.31 -20.28
N GLY A 599 -25.54 -5.85 -20.05
CA GLY A 599 -25.17 -4.44 -20.21
C GLY A 599 -23.69 -4.27 -20.50
N ILE A 600 -23.35 -3.10 -21.00
CA ILE A 600 -21.97 -2.70 -21.24
C ILE A 600 -21.81 -1.29 -20.70
N GLU A 601 -20.82 -1.09 -19.83
CA GLU A 601 -20.38 0.23 -19.36
C GLU A 601 -19.10 0.61 -20.10
N ALA A 602 -19.06 1.82 -20.65
CA ALA A 602 -17.85 2.39 -21.26
C ALA A 602 -17.34 3.50 -20.35
N ARG A 603 -16.13 3.37 -19.85
CA ARG A 603 -15.54 4.31 -18.89
C ARG A 603 -14.35 5.03 -19.49
N GLN A 604 -14.37 6.37 -19.41
CA GLN A 604 -13.27 7.24 -19.84
C GLN A 604 -12.61 7.90 -18.64
N ARG A 605 -11.29 7.74 -18.49
CA ARG A 605 -10.48 8.47 -17.51
C ARG A 605 -10.17 9.87 -18.04
N ILE A 606 -10.57 10.91 -17.31
CA ILE A 606 -10.35 12.32 -17.68
C ILE A 606 -9.00 12.80 -17.12
N GLY A 607 -8.63 12.41 -15.92
CA GLY A 607 -7.35 12.75 -15.28
C GLY A 607 -7.28 12.25 -13.85
N GLY A 608 -6.08 11.96 -13.32
CA GLY A 608 -5.93 11.40 -11.99
C GLY A 608 -6.76 10.14 -11.77
N LYS A 609 -7.66 10.14 -10.79
CA LYS A 609 -8.69 9.10 -10.55
C LYS A 609 -10.10 9.59 -10.89
N HIS A 610 -10.25 10.53 -11.83
CA HIS A 610 -11.55 11.01 -12.29
C HIS A 610 -11.98 10.25 -13.56
N TYR A 611 -13.20 9.73 -13.54
CA TYR A 611 -13.78 8.92 -14.62
C TYR A 611 -15.17 9.43 -14.97
N VAL A 612 -15.56 9.22 -16.24
CA VAL A 612 -16.93 9.35 -16.76
C VAL A 612 -17.30 8.02 -17.37
N SER A 613 -18.47 7.51 -17.04
CA SER A 613 -19.06 6.29 -17.58
C SER A 613 -20.44 6.57 -18.14
#